data_adccc9cc2ea0610bfd521c7953fdfc0a
#
_entry.id   adccc9cc2ea0610bfd521c7953fdfc0a
#
_cell.length_a   1.000
_cell.length_b   1.000
_cell.length_c   1.000
_cell.angle_alpha   90.00
_cell.angle_beta   90.00
_cell.angle_gamma   90.00
#
_symmetry.space_group_name_H-M   'P 1'
#
loop_
_entity.id
_entity.type
_entity.pdbx_description
1 polymer ?
#
loop_
_entity_poly.entity_id
_entity_poly.type
_entity_poly.pdbx_seq_one_letter_code
_entity_poly.pdbx_strand_id
1 'polypeptide(L)'
;MKFLKKMLCCVLPFCMTGCSVNINVDTMLTPPKLSGEQEQIYQALQEAAGSDIRLKYPKSGSYLSAFIIADIDSTAGEEAIVFYEKNAVSASGLRINILDKIDGRWQSICDRSAEGSEIEKVMISRLGSSDRMNIIVGYSTANQSEKYLSVYAYENNYLEQPLTHSYALFDAVNTGNSPYPDLILLSAVSASEPACAAVYHLAEDDMYHEYKLTFTDSYTEYRQLNYGTLPDGRTAVYIDAATGTANLQTEILCLETIPESETEFQLVNLLQRCGKSAEETVRRASLTSMDIDGDGVPEIPVQQLFLGYETAAESEQIRQTNWLTMQENQILTKYQSYYNINDGYIFLLPDSWKQKVTVINNAIENEIQFCAYHAENPEDRPVLLRIYLAYDDADRNDHLHAGYQLLHTKGTASCLIRSEQEQELSVPTGDMILYFRFLD
;
A
#
# COMPACT_ATOMS: atom_id res chain seq x y z
N MET A 1 67.04 -57.58 10.33
CA MET A 1 65.87 -58.37 10.82
C MET A 1 64.69 -57.39 10.95
N LYS A 2 63.82 -57.44 9.97
CA LYS A 2 62.40 -57.79 10.06
C LYS A 2 61.64 -56.83 11.00
N PHE A 3 60.64 -56.03 10.58
CA PHE A 3 59.37 -56.40 9.93
C PHE A 3 58.73 -55.20 9.24
N LEU A 4 58.35 -55.42 8.04
CA LEU A 4 57.48 -54.60 7.19
C LEU A 4 56.06 -54.70 7.76
N LYS A 5 55.44 -53.57 8.11
CA LYS A 5 53.98 -53.53 8.29
C LYS A 5 53.39 -52.62 7.25
N LYS A 6 52.66 -53.22 6.32
CA LYS A 6 51.85 -52.59 5.32
C LYS A 6 50.67 -51.89 6.03
N MET A 7 50.61 -50.59 5.85
CA MET A 7 49.40 -49.78 6.20
C MET A 7 48.55 -49.64 4.94
N LEU A 8 47.45 -50.37 4.91
CA LEU A 8 46.47 -50.35 3.87
C LEU A 8 45.63 -49.08 4.02
N CYS A 9 45.83 -48.08 3.16
CA CYS A 9 45.00 -46.89 3.08
C CYS A 9 43.70 -47.22 2.34
N CYS A 10 42.60 -47.39 3.07
CA CYS A 10 41.26 -47.43 2.50
C CYS A 10 40.87 -46.01 2.06
N VAL A 11 40.96 -45.74 0.76
CA VAL A 11 40.33 -44.58 0.16
C VAL A 11 38.86 -44.91 -0.02
N LEU A 12 38.00 -44.32 0.79
CA LEU A 12 36.56 -44.28 0.58
C LEU A 12 36.27 -43.28 -0.54
N PRO A 13 35.62 -43.66 -1.62
CA PRO A 13 35.09 -42.68 -2.58
C PRO A 13 33.84 -42.06 -1.95
N PHE A 14 33.89 -40.78 -1.60
CA PHE A 14 32.72 -39.99 -1.33
C PHE A 14 31.90 -39.87 -2.62
N CYS A 15 30.85 -40.67 -2.73
CA CYS A 15 29.83 -40.46 -3.77
C CYS A 15 29.08 -39.19 -3.42
N MET A 16 29.46 -38.08 -4.04
CA MET A 16 28.63 -36.88 -4.15
C MET A 16 27.47 -37.24 -5.05
N THR A 17 26.37 -37.67 -4.46
CA THR A 17 25.05 -37.67 -5.12
C THR A 17 24.62 -36.22 -5.21
N GLY A 18 25.09 -35.50 -6.22
CA GLY A 18 24.47 -34.27 -6.63
C GLY A 18 23.06 -34.57 -7.09
N CYS A 19 22.06 -34.20 -6.30
CA CYS A 19 20.71 -34.06 -6.81
C CYS A 19 20.75 -32.98 -7.89
N SER A 20 20.88 -33.38 -9.15
CA SER A 20 20.55 -32.52 -10.27
C SER A 20 19.02 -32.32 -10.20
N VAL A 21 18.60 -31.20 -9.62
CA VAL A 21 17.23 -30.71 -9.84
C VAL A 21 17.19 -30.35 -11.32
N ASN A 22 16.73 -31.27 -12.15
CA ASN A 22 16.32 -30.98 -13.51
C ASN A 22 15.13 -30.02 -13.43
N ILE A 23 15.40 -28.74 -13.32
CA ILE A 23 14.41 -27.70 -13.54
C ILE A 23 14.16 -27.73 -15.04
N ASN A 24 13.16 -28.50 -15.44
CA ASN A 24 12.69 -28.52 -16.81
C ASN A 24 12.05 -27.17 -17.09
N VAL A 25 12.66 -26.35 -17.94
CA VAL A 25 12.14 -25.02 -18.31
C VAL A 25 10.72 -25.14 -18.87
N ASP A 26 10.40 -26.27 -19.50
CA ASP A 26 9.05 -26.56 -20.00
C ASP A 26 8.01 -26.69 -18.86
N THR A 27 8.40 -27.12 -17.65
CA THR A 27 7.48 -27.15 -16.51
C THR A 27 7.23 -25.79 -15.88
N MET A 28 8.13 -24.83 -16.07
CA MET A 28 7.92 -23.44 -15.65
C MET A 28 7.04 -22.65 -16.65
N LEU A 29 6.92 -23.13 -17.87
CA LEU A 29 6.09 -22.52 -18.92
C LEU A 29 4.71 -23.20 -19.04
N THR A 30 4.46 -24.30 -18.33
CA THR A 30 3.11 -24.88 -18.27
C THR A 30 2.24 -24.05 -17.33
N PRO A 31 1.04 -23.65 -17.77
CA PRO A 31 0.09 -22.99 -16.89
C PRO A 31 -0.13 -23.81 -15.60
N PRO A 32 -0.34 -23.17 -14.45
CA PRO A 32 -0.68 -23.88 -13.21
C PRO A 32 -1.82 -24.87 -13.47
N LYS A 33 -1.70 -26.09 -12.99
CA LYS A 33 -2.80 -27.06 -13.07
C LYS A 33 -3.98 -26.54 -12.25
N LEU A 34 -5.14 -26.50 -12.88
CA LEU A 34 -6.38 -26.15 -12.20
C LEU A 34 -6.68 -27.15 -11.06
N SER A 35 -7.27 -26.67 -9.99
CA SER A 35 -7.85 -27.55 -8.97
C SER A 35 -9.04 -28.33 -9.56
N GLY A 36 -9.45 -29.43 -8.94
CA GLY A 36 -10.58 -30.20 -9.44
C GLY A 36 -11.87 -29.39 -9.59
N GLU A 37 -12.09 -28.40 -8.72
CA GLU A 37 -13.25 -27.52 -8.81
C GLU A 37 -13.08 -26.48 -9.92
N GLN A 38 -11.92 -25.85 -10.04
CA GLN A 38 -11.63 -24.92 -11.14
C GLN A 38 -11.74 -25.60 -12.50
N GLU A 39 -11.38 -26.87 -12.61
CA GLU A 39 -11.56 -27.66 -13.84
C GLU A 39 -13.04 -27.83 -14.21
N GLN A 40 -13.90 -28.11 -13.21
CA GLN A 40 -15.34 -28.22 -13.42
C GLN A 40 -15.96 -26.88 -13.85
N ILE A 41 -15.55 -25.78 -13.20
CA ILE A 41 -16.00 -24.42 -13.58
C ILE A 41 -15.55 -24.10 -15.00
N TYR A 42 -14.30 -24.41 -15.37
CA TYR A 42 -13.77 -24.16 -16.70
C TYR A 42 -14.49 -24.96 -17.77
N GLN A 43 -14.79 -26.25 -17.49
CA GLN A 43 -15.59 -27.09 -18.41
C GLN A 43 -17.00 -26.53 -18.62
N ALA A 44 -17.69 -26.13 -17.55
CA ALA A 44 -19.01 -25.52 -17.63
C ALA A 44 -18.98 -24.19 -18.42
N LEU A 45 -17.94 -23.39 -18.22
CA LEU A 45 -17.75 -22.17 -19.03
C LEU A 45 -17.52 -22.49 -20.50
N GLN A 46 -16.72 -23.50 -20.83
CA GLN A 46 -16.46 -23.91 -22.23
C GLN A 46 -17.72 -24.51 -22.90
N GLU A 47 -18.56 -25.21 -22.17
CA GLU A 47 -19.86 -25.69 -22.68
C GLU A 47 -20.78 -24.53 -23.08
N ALA A 48 -20.78 -23.44 -22.31
CA ALA A 48 -21.61 -22.27 -22.57
C ALA A 48 -21.01 -21.29 -23.59
N ALA A 49 -19.71 -21.01 -23.49
CA ALA A 49 -19.03 -19.96 -24.25
C ALA A 49 -18.33 -20.47 -25.52
N GLY A 50 -18.10 -21.80 -25.62
CA GLY A 50 -17.24 -22.45 -26.63
C GLY A 50 -15.81 -22.67 -26.12
N SER A 51 -15.05 -23.55 -26.79
CA SER A 51 -13.72 -23.92 -26.36
C SER A 51 -12.63 -22.90 -26.74
N ASP A 52 -12.94 -21.93 -27.60
CA ASP A 52 -11.98 -20.90 -28.05
C ASP A 52 -12.07 -19.65 -27.17
N ILE A 53 -11.73 -19.82 -25.89
CA ILE A 53 -11.74 -18.77 -24.88
C ILE A 53 -10.37 -18.63 -24.22
N ARG A 54 -10.04 -17.42 -23.77
CA ARG A 54 -8.86 -17.11 -22.99
C ARG A 54 -9.27 -16.49 -21.64
N LEU A 55 -8.87 -17.14 -20.55
CA LEU A 55 -9.13 -16.62 -19.20
C LEU A 55 -8.38 -15.31 -18.97
N LYS A 56 -8.98 -14.43 -18.20
CA LYS A 56 -8.41 -13.15 -17.74
C LYS A 56 -8.30 -13.14 -16.22
N TYR A 57 -7.30 -12.46 -15.74
CA TYR A 57 -6.93 -12.44 -14.31
C TYR A 57 -6.89 -11.00 -13.81
N PRO A 58 -7.40 -10.71 -12.61
CA PRO A 58 -7.18 -9.42 -11.96
C PRO A 58 -5.68 -9.22 -11.68
N LYS A 59 -5.19 -8.00 -11.86
CA LYS A 59 -3.77 -7.65 -11.67
C LYS A 59 -3.43 -7.36 -10.22
N SER A 60 -4.41 -6.99 -9.40
CA SER A 60 -4.22 -6.58 -8.01
C SER A 60 -5.43 -6.88 -7.14
N GLY A 61 -5.29 -6.66 -5.84
CA GLY A 61 -6.34 -6.89 -4.85
C GLY A 61 -6.32 -8.32 -4.29
N SER A 62 -7.37 -8.69 -3.58
CA SER A 62 -7.49 -9.99 -2.91
C SER A 62 -7.80 -11.16 -3.86
N TYR A 63 -8.38 -10.87 -5.01
CA TYR A 63 -8.79 -11.86 -6.00
C TYR A 63 -7.84 -11.81 -7.20
N LEU A 64 -6.86 -12.70 -7.24
CA LEU A 64 -5.88 -12.80 -8.33
C LEU A 64 -6.11 -14.00 -9.25
N SER A 65 -7.09 -14.85 -8.93
CA SER A 65 -7.48 -16.01 -9.75
C SER A 65 -8.41 -15.60 -10.89
N ALA A 66 -8.38 -16.34 -11.99
CA ALA A 66 -9.41 -16.23 -13.04
C ALA A 66 -10.77 -16.77 -12.55
N PHE A 67 -10.76 -17.64 -11.54
CA PHE A 67 -11.92 -18.24 -10.91
C PHE A 67 -12.08 -17.64 -9.52
N ILE A 68 -13.03 -16.73 -9.36
CA ILE A 68 -13.35 -16.10 -8.08
C ILE A 68 -14.59 -16.80 -7.55
N ILE A 69 -14.46 -17.49 -6.44
CA ILE A 69 -15.57 -18.23 -5.80
C ILE A 69 -15.98 -17.44 -4.56
N ALA A 70 -17.23 -17.03 -4.52
CA ALA A 70 -17.79 -16.23 -3.42
C ALA A 70 -19.33 -16.29 -3.44
N ASP A 71 -19.95 -16.14 -2.28
CA ASP A 71 -21.39 -15.88 -2.16
C ASP A 71 -21.68 -14.44 -2.63
N ILE A 72 -22.40 -14.30 -3.74
CA ILE A 72 -22.71 -13.00 -4.37
C ILE A 72 -24.20 -12.68 -4.39
N ASP A 73 -25.06 -13.59 -3.93
CA ASP A 73 -26.52 -13.39 -3.90
C ASP A 73 -27.13 -13.64 -2.51
N SER A 74 -26.29 -13.95 -1.52
CA SER A 74 -26.70 -14.27 -0.13
C SER A 74 -27.61 -15.49 -0.02
N THR A 75 -27.57 -16.39 -1.00
CA THR A 75 -28.27 -17.70 -0.94
C THR A 75 -27.37 -18.80 -0.40
N ALA A 76 -27.85 -20.03 -0.34
CA ALA A 76 -27.04 -21.14 0.14
C ALA A 76 -26.15 -21.68 -0.99
N GLY A 77 -24.92 -21.30 -0.99
CA GLY A 77 -23.92 -21.71 -1.98
C GLY A 77 -22.88 -20.63 -2.20
N GLU A 78 -21.95 -20.92 -3.08
CA GLU A 78 -21.00 -19.93 -3.61
C GLU A 78 -21.05 -20.01 -5.13
N GLU A 79 -21.09 -18.87 -5.78
CA GLU A 79 -21.02 -18.72 -7.21
C GLU A 79 -19.56 -18.58 -7.67
N ALA A 80 -19.32 -18.84 -8.94
CA ALA A 80 -18.05 -18.57 -9.58
C ALA A 80 -18.16 -17.40 -10.54
N ILE A 81 -17.33 -16.39 -10.34
CA ILE A 81 -17.15 -15.27 -11.27
C ILE A 81 -15.93 -15.57 -12.11
N VAL A 82 -16.10 -15.58 -13.45
CA VAL A 82 -14.99 -15.85 -14.37
C VAL A 82 -14.91 -14.76 -15.43
N PHE A 83 -13.72 -14.22 -15.60
CA PHE A 83 -13.43 -13.26 -16.66
C PHE A 83 -12.70 -13.96 -17.81
N TYR A 84 -13.15 -13.69 -19.04
CA TYR A 84 -12.56 -14.31 -20.21
C TYR A 84 -12.75 -13.46 -21.49
N GLU A 85 -11.98 -13.78 -22.51
CA GLU A 85 -12.14 -13.25 -23.88
C GLU A 85 -12.45 -14.40 -24.84
N LYS A 86 -13.25 -14.11 -25.87
CA LYS A 86 -13.41 -15.00 -27.03
C LYS A 86 -12.39 -14.62 -28.12
N ASN A 87 -11.66 -15.61 -28.63
CA ASN A 87 -10.65 -15.37 -29.68
C ASN A 87 -11.23 -15.04 -31.06
N ALA A 88 -12.52 -14.90 -31.20
CA ALA A 88 -13.18 -14.63 -32.47
C ALA A 88 -12.87 -13.20 -32.98
N VAL A 89 -12.45 -13.12 -34.23
CA VAL A 89 -11.98 -11.91 -34.95
C VAL A 89 -12.99 -10.75 -34.99
N SER A 90 -14.23 -10.95 -34.60
CA SER A 90 -15.32 -9.98 -34.76
C SER A 90 -15.98 -9.48 -33.47
N ALA A 91 -15.56 -9.96 -32.32
CA ALA A 91 -16.12 -9.53 -31.03
C ALA A 91 -14.99 -9.45 -30.02
N SER A 92 -14.22 -8.39 -30.12
CA SER A 92 -13.32 -8.01 -29.04
C SER A 92 -14.16 -7.77 -27.79
N GLY A 93 -13.97 -8.54 -26.80
CA GLY A 93 -14.60 -8.14 -25.58
C GLY A 93 -14.27 -9.05 -24.47
N LEU A 94 -13.72 -8.41 -23.44
CA LEU A 94 -13.73 -8.95 -22.11
C LEU A 94 -15.16 -9.26 -21.72
N ARG A 95 -15.36 -10.42 -21.12
CA ARG A 95 -16.66 -10.88 -20.63
C ARG A 95 -16.56 -11.26 -19.16
N ILE A 96 -17.65 -11.08 -18.45
CA ILE A 96 -17.88 -11.61 -17.11
C ILE A 96 -18.95 -12.69 -17.18
N ASN A 97 -18.65 -13.85 -16.60
CA ASN A 97 -19.57 -14.97 -16.51
C ASN A 97 -19.80 -15.34 -15.05
N ILE A 98 -21.06 -15.56 -14.70
CA ILE A 98 -21.44 -16.09 -13.40
C ILE A 98 -21.86 -17.55 -13.60
N LEU A 99 -21.26 -18.44 -12.82
CA LEU A 99 -21.62 -19.85 -12.78
C LEU A 99 -22.11 -20.20 -11.38
N ASP A 100 -23.09 -21.08 -11.33
CA ASP A 100 -23.66 -21.58 -10.08
C ASP A 100 -23.75 -23.12 -10.09
N LYS A 101 -23.87 -23.74 -8.92
CA LYS A 101 -24.04 -25.18 -8.74
C LYS A 101 -25.51 -25.60 -8.74
N ILE A 102 -25.98 -26.05 -9.87
CA ILE A 102 -27.34 -26.62 -10.00
C ILE A 102 -27.23 -28.15 -9.96
N ASP A 103 -27.94 -28.79 -9.04
CA ASP A 103 -27.91 -30.25 -8.83
C ASP A 103 -26.47 -30.81 -8.68
N GLY A 104 -25.59 -30.04 -8.03
CA GLY A 104 -24.20 -30.41 -7.75
C GLY A 104 -23.26 -30.29 -8.95
N ARG A 105 -23.67 -29.65 -10.03
CA ARG A 105 -22.86 -29.39 -11.22
C ARG A 105 -22.78 -27.90 -11.51
N TRP A 106 -21.58 -27.40 -11.82
CA TRP A 106 -21.39 -26.03 -12.26
C TRP A 106 -22.06 -25.80 -13.60
N GLN A 107 -22.79 -24.70 -13.72
CA GLN A 107 -23.49 -24.26 -14.94
C GLN A 107 -23.32 -22.75 -15.10
N SER A 108 -23.09 -22.30 -16.32
CA SER A 108 -23.08 -20.86 -16.63
C SER A 108 -24.50 -20.32 -16.60
N ILE A 109 -24.77 -19.39 -15.71
CA ILE A 109 -26.10 -18.79 -15.52
C ILE A 109 -26.22 -17.45 -16.26
N CYS A 110 -25.18 -16.61 -16.16
CA CYS A 110 -25.17 -15.30 -16.75
C CYS A 110 -23.84 -15.04 -17.46
N ASP A 111 -23.90 -14.51 -18.66
CA ASP A 111 -22.75 -14.14 -19.48
C ASP A 111 -22.95 -12.74 -20.08
N ARG A 112 -22.09 -11.79 -19.71
CA ARG A 112 -22.21 -10.38 -20.09
C ARG A 112 -20.90 -9.85 -20.64
N SER A 113 -20.97 -8.90 -21.57
CA SER A 113 -19.80 -8.09 -21.95
C SER A 113 -19.38 -7.21 -20.78
N ALA A 114 -18.07 -7.16 -20.52
CA ALA A 114 -17.46 -6.31 -19.53
C ALA A 114 -16.76 -5.11 -20.19
N GLU A 115 -16.42 -4.12 -19.39
CA GLU A 115 -15.71 -2.93 -19.88
C GLU A 115 -14.21 -3.22 -20.10
N GLY A 116 -13.56 -2.45 -20.96
CA GLY A 116 -12.11 -2.52 -21.17
C GLY A 116 -11.60 -3.82 -21.79
N SER A 117 -10.32 -4.11 -21.57
CA SER A 117 -9.63 -5.31 -22.05
C SER A 117 -8.85 -6.05 -20.97
N GLU A 118 -8.61 -5.40 -19.84
CA GLU A 118 -7.86 -5.93 -18.69
C GLU A 118 -8.61 -5.61 -17.39
N ILE A 119 -8.42 -6.49 -16.39
CA ILE A 119 -9.01 -6.33 -15.05
C ILE A 119 -7.91 -5.85 -14.12
N GLU A 120 -8.09 -4.68 -13.52
CA GLU A 120 -7.13 -4.11 -12.58
C GLU A 120 -7.32 -4.68 -11.16
N LYS A 121 -8.56 -4.66 -10.67
CA LYS A 121 -8.91 -5.08 -9.31
C LYS A 121 -10.37 -5.56 -9.27
N VAL A 122 -10.63 -6.60 -8.47
CA VAL A 122 -11.99 -7.06 -8.15
C VAL A 122 -12.17 -6.98 -6.63
N MET A 123 -13.33 -6.51 -6.22
CA MET A 123 -13.78 -6.51 -4.82
C MET A 123 -15.21 -7.05 -4.79
N ILE A 124 -15.55 -7.78 -3.72
CA ILE A 124 -16.91 -8.27 -3.46
C ILE A 124 -17.29 -7.79 -2.07
N SER A 125 -18.33 -6.98 -1.97
CA SER A 125 -18.73 -6.36 -0.71
C SER A 125 -20.19 -5.92 -0.73
N ARG A 126 -20.82 -5.91 0.43
CA ARG A 126 -21.99 -5.05 0.67
C ARG A 126 -21.52 -3.61 0.73
N LEU A 127 -22.37 -2.68 0.32
CA LEU A 127 -22.06 -1.26 0.30
C LEU A 127 -23.14 -0.45 1.02
N GLY A 128 -22.71 0.59 1.73
CA GLY A 128 -23.62 1.55 2.36
C GLY A 128 -24.57 0.92 3.36
N SER A 129 -25.86 1.10 3.16
CA SER A 129 -26.93 0.57 4.02
C SER A 129 -27.64 -0.65 3.45
N SER A 130 -27.32 -1.06 2.23
CA SER A 130 -27.97 -2.20 1.55
C SER A 130 -27.31 -3.53 1.93
N ASP A 131 -28.12 -4.55 2.16
CA ASP A 131 -27.66 -5.93 2.37
C ASP A 131 -27.22 -6.63 1.08
N ARG A 132 -27.42 -5.99 -0.08
CA ARG A 132 -27.09 -6.55 -1.40
C ARG A 132 -25.58 -6.68 -1.57
N MET A 133 -25.14 -7.86 -2.04
CA MET A 133 -23.77 -8.07 -2.45
C MET A 133 -23.49 -7.37 -3.78
N ASN A 134 -22.30 -6.76 -3.88
CA ASN A 134 -21.87 -6.06 -5.08
C ASN A 134 -20.52 -6.60 -5.54
N ILE A 135 -20.36 -6.79 -6.85
CA ILE A 135 -19.11 -7.13 -7.51
C ILE A 135 -18.56 -5.85 -8.11
N ILE A 136 -17.47 -5.34 -7.55
CA ILE A 136 -16.85 -4.06 -7.93
C ILE A 136 -15.62 -4.38 -8.75
N VAL A 137 -15.58 -3.96 -10.01
CA VAL A 137 -14.50 -4.31 -10.94
C VAL A 137 -13.90 -3.06 -11.56
N GLY A 138 -12.59 -2.89 -11.35
CA GLY A 138 -11.81 -1.90 -12.05
C GLY A 138 -11.22 -2.47 -13.33
N TYR A 139 -11.48 -1.80 -14.45
CA TYR A 139 -11.02 -2.17 -15.78
C TYR A 139 -10.01 -1.16 -16.33
N SER A 140 -9.12 -1.63 -17.20
CA SER A 140 -8.26 -0.79 -18.03
C SER A 140 -8.33 -1.23 -19.49
N THR A 141 -7.87 -0.37 -20.39
CA THR A 141 -7.74 -0.64 -21.81
C THR A 141 -6.28 -0.59 -22.21
N ALA A 142 -5.79 -1.59 -22.95
CA ALA A 142 -4.38 -1.78 -23.27
C ALA A 142 -3.67 -0.57 -23.92
N ASN A 143 -4.43 0.33 -24.57
CA ASN A 143 -3.89 1.49 -25.30
C ASN A 143 -4.46 2.83 -24.84
N GLN A 144 -5.17 2.88 -23.72
CA GLN A 144 -5.77 4.10 -23.17
C GLN A 144 -5.37 4.26 -21.72
N SER A 145 -5.14 5.51 -21.31
CA SER A 145 -4.85 5.84 -19.91
C SER A 145 -6.10 5.82 -19.03
N GLU A 146 -7.29 5.80 -19.65
CA GLU A 146 -8.55 5.77 -18.92
C GLU A 146 -8.83 4.39 -18.36
N LYS A 147 -9.27 4.37 -17.12
CA LYS A 147 -9.73 3.20 -16.39
C LYS A 147 -11.21 3.38 -16.07
N TYR A 148 -11.95 2.28 -16.05
CA TYR A 148 -13.38 2.28 -15.75
C TYR A 148 -13.66 1.35 -14.58
N LEU A 149 -14.46 1.82 -13.65
CA LEU A 149 -15.05 1.03 -12.60
C LEU A 149 -16.46 0.65 -13.03
N SER A 150 -16.84 -0.61 -12.82
CA SER A 150 -18.23 -1.05 -12.89
C SER A 150 -18.60 -1.76 -11.60
N VAL A 151 -19.77 -1.46 -11.09
CA VAL A 151 -20.37 -2.19 -9.98
C VAL A 151 -21.49 -3.06 -10.57
N TYR A 152 -21.45 -4.34 -10.23
CA TYR A 152 -22.47 -5.30 -10.62
C TYR A 152 -23.19 -5.81 -9.37
N ALA A 153 -24.47 -6.11 -9.54
CA ALA A 153 -25.30 -6.84 -8.60
C ALA A 153 -25.87 -8.08 -9.29
N TYR A 154 -25.75 -9.24 -8.67
CA TYR A 154 -26.30 -10.48 -9.18
C TYR A 154 -27.54 -10.84 -8.38
N GLU A 155 -28.67 -10.93 -9.07
CA GLU A 155 -29.96 -11.25 -8.48
C GLU A 155 -30.85 -11.93 -9.50
N ASN A 156 -31.58 -12.96 -9.09
CA ASN A 156 -32.55 -13.67 -9.93
C ASN A 156 -31.97 -14.15 -11.27
N ASN A 157 -30.75 -14.68 -11.27
CA ASN A 157 -30.01 -15.13 -12.45
C ASN A 157 -29.68 -14.02 -13.46
N TYR A 158 -29.71 -12.79 -13.04
CA TYR A 158 -29.36 -11.63 -13.84
C TYR A 158 -28.25 -10.80 -13.20
N LEU A 159 -27.32 -10.35 -14.02
CA LEU A 159 -26.22 -9.47 -13.59
C LEU A 159 -26.53 -8.03 -14.01
N GLU A 160 -26.99 -7.23 -13.08
CA GLU A 160 -27.16 -5.79 -13.27
C GLU A 160 -25.83 -5.04 -13.19
N GLN A 161 -25.80 -3.86 -13.78
CA GLN A 161 -24.66 -2.93 -13.72
C GLN A 161 -25.17 -1.54 -13.34
N PRO A 162 -25.48 -1.33 -12.05
CA PRO A 162 -26.10 -0.08 -11.60
C PRO A 162 -25.15 1.12 -11.61
N LEU A 163 -23.83 0.91 -11.60
CA LEU A 163 -22.87 2.00 -11.60
C LEU A 163 -21.72 1.71 -12.56
N THR A 164 -21.37 2.71 -13.38
CA THR A 164 -20.13 2.74 -14.18
C THR A 164 -19.55 4.14 -14.16
N HIS A 165 -18.25 4.26 -13.88
CA HIS A 165 -17.57 5.54 -13.82
C HIS A 165 -16.09 5.42 -14.22
N SER A 166 -15.51 6.48 -14.78
CA SER A 166 -14.05 6.57 -14.96
C SER A 166 -13.38 6.79 -13.60
N TYR A 167 -12.19 6.23 -13.40
CA TYR A 167 -11.46 6.38 -12.15
C TYR A 167 -9.94 6.43 -12.35
N ALA A 168 -9.23 7.00 -11.39
CA ALA A 168 -7.80 6.88 -11.24
C ALA A 168 -7.43 5.90 -10.11
N LEU A 169 -8.15 5.98 -8.98
CA LEU A 169 -8.02 5.08 -7.83
C LEU A 169 -9.40 4.87 -7.18
N PHE A 170 -9.67 3.68 -6.65
CA PHE A 170 -10.89 3.42 -5.88
C PHE A 170 -10.63 2.42 -4.75
N ASP A 171 -11.48 2.48 -3.73
CA ASP A 171 -11.53 1.50 -2.65
C ASP A 171 -12.90 1.49 -1.96
N ALA A 172 -13.13 0.50 -1.09
CA ALA A 172 -14.27 0.48 -0.18
C ALA A 172 -13.80 0.93 1.20
N VAL A 173 -14.44 1.94 1.76
CA VAL A 173 -14.05 2.57 3.01
C VAL A 173 -15.21 2.54 4.01
N ASN A 174 -14.93 2.13 5.23
CA ASN A 174 -15.91 2.26 6.31
C ASN A 174 -15.92 3.72 6.82
N THR A 175 -16.89 4.50 6.36
CA THR A 175 -17.04 5.91 6.76
C THR A 175 -17.59 6.09 8.16
N GLY A 176 -18.10 5.03 8.79
CA GLY A 176 -18.76 5.06 10.09
C GLY A 176 -20.21 5.54 10.06
N ASN A 177 -20.74 5.87 8.88
CA ASN A 177 -22.09 6.38 8.70
C ASN A 177 -23.12 5.30 8.33
N SER A 178 -22.66 4.08 8.03
CA SER A 178 -23.48 2.96 7.56
C SER A 178 -22.93 1.62 8.05
N PRO A 179 -23.76 0.54 8.03
CA PRO A 179 -23.33 -0.80 8.45
C PRO A 179 -22.19 -1.39 7.59
N TYR A 180 -22.14 -1.03 6.31
CA TYR A 180 -21.17 -1.52 5.34
C TYR A 180 -20.32 -0.38 4.78
N PRO A 181 -19.15 -0.69 4.16
CA PRO A 181 -18.30 0.31 3.53
C PRO A 181 -19.01 1.10 2.43
N ASP A 182 -18.62 2.35 2.24
CA ASP A 182 -18.95 3.14 1.08
C ASP A 182 -17.87 2.99 0.00
N LEU A 183 -18.23 3.18 -1.25
CA LEU A 183 -17.28 3.15 -2.36
C LEU A 183 -16.69 4.54 -2.56
N ILE A 184 -15.38 4.71 -2.30
CA ILE A 184 -14.65 5.93 -2.66
C ILE A 184 -14.00 5.80 -4.02
N LEU A 185 -14.11 6.86 -4.83
CA LEU A 185 -13.59 6.94 -6.19
C LEU A 185 -12.86 8.27 -6.39
N LEU A 186 -11.63 8.20 -6.87
CA LEU A 186 -10.81 9.36 -7.19
C LEU A 186 -10.67 9.49 -8.70
N SER A 187 -10.90 10.69 -9.22
CA SER A 187 -10.71 11.01 -10.63
C SER A 187 -9.58 12.02 -10.79
N ALA A 188 -8.61 11.71 -11.66
CA ALA A 188 -7.54 12.63 -12.01
C ALA A 188 -8.05 13.76 -12.90
N VAL A 189 -7.31 14.86 -12.94
CA VAL A 189 -7.61 15.97 -13.85
C VAL A 189 -7.60 15.48 -15.30
N SER A 190 -8.59 15.91 -16.07
CA SER A 190 -8.69 15.69 -17.51
C SER A 190 -8.85 17.00 -18.26
N ALA A 191 -8.95 16.95 -19.58
CA ALA A 191 -9.19 18.13 -20.38
C ALA A 191 -10.56 18.82 -20.12
N SER A 192 -11.54 18.03 -19.64
CA SER A 192 -12.92 18.47 -19.41
C SER A 192 -13.31 18.56 -17.94
N GLU A 193 -12.62 17.84 -17.06
CA GLU A 193 -13.01 17.68 -15.66
C GLU A 193 -11.86 17.93 -14.72
N PRO A 194 -12.09 18.66 -13.62
CA PRO A 194 -11.09 18.81 -12.56
C PRO A 194 -10.89 17.49 -11.79
N ALA A 195 -9.77 17.36 -11.10
CA ALA A 195 -9.54 16.28 -10.16
C ALA A 195 -10.59 16.31 -9.03
N CYS A 196 -11.12 15.16 -8.67
CA CYS A 196 -12.15 15.08 -7.62
C CYS A 196 -12.13 13.76 -6.87
N ALA A 197 -12.77 13.77 -5.70
CA ALA A 197 -13.17 12.59 -4.95
C ALA A 197 -14.69 12.48 -4.93
N ALA A 198 -15.21 11.26 -5.05
CA ALA A 198 -16.61 10.96 -4.88
C ALA A 198 -16.77 9.75 -3.94
N VAL A 199 -17.72 9.83 -3.03
CA VAL A 199 -18.16 8.70 -2.21
C VAL A 199 -19.54 8.29 -2.69
N TYR A 200 -19.69 7.02 -3.06
CA TYR A 200 -20.95 6.42 -3.45
C TYR A 200 -21.48 5.60 -2.29
N HIS A 201 -22.58 6.04 -1.74
CA HIS A 201 -23.34 5.36 -0.69
C HIS A 201 -24.52 4.61 -1.33
N LEU A 202 -24.61 3.32 -1.07
CA LEU A 202 -25.76 2.52 -1.48
C LEU A 202 -26.82 2.55 -0.37
N ALA A 203 -27.95 3.19 -0.63
CA ALA A 203 -29.03 3.30 0.34
C ALA A 203 -29.81 1.98 0.47
N GLU A 204 -30.69 1.87 1.45
CA GLU A 204 -31.53 0.68 1.71
C GLU A 204 -32.48 0.34 0.55
N ASP A 205 -32.82 1.32 -0.29
CA ASP A 205 -33.64 1.15 -1.48
C ASP A 205 -32.83 0.76 -2.74
N ASP A 206 -31.55 0.39 -2.54
CA ASP A 206 -30.59 0.04 -3.60
C ASP A 206 -30.24 1.16 -4.59
N MET A 207 -30.48 2.41 -4.20
CA MET A 207 -30.06 3.57 -4.98
C MET A 207 -28.70 4.10 -4.53
N TYR A 208 -27.84 4.45 -5.50
CA TYR A 208 -26.57 5.07 -5.23
C TYR A 208 -26.71 6.58 -5.06
N HIS A 209 -26.24 7.08 -3.91
CA HIS A 209 -26.10 8.51 -3.65
C HIS A 209 -24.62 8.90 -3.81
N GLU A 210 -24.35 9.93 -4.61
CA GLU A 210 -23.02 10.45 -4.84
C GLU A 210 -22.76 11.69 -3.98
N TYR A 211 -21.67 11.66 -3.20
CA TYR A 211 -21.16 12.81 -2.46
C TYR A 211 -19.80 13.19 -3.03
N LYS A 212 -19.74 14.29 -3.78
CA LYS A 212 -18.58 14.70 -4.58
C LYS A 212 -17.90 15.94 -4.01
N LEU A 213 -16.57 15.93 -4.05
CA LEU A 213 -15.72 17.07 -3.73
C LEU A 213 -14.70 17.26 -4.85
N THR A 214 -14.65 18.49 -5.39
CA THR A 214 -13.64 18.89 -6.38
C THR A 214 -12.42 19.44 -5.67
N PHE A 215 -11.24 18.93 -6.03
CA PHE A 215 -9.99 19.43 -5.50
C PHE A 215 -9.61 20.79 -6.11
N THR A 216 -8.89 21.60 -5.33
CA THR A 216 -8.32 22.84 -5.83
C THR A 216 -7.14 22.59 -6.77
N ASP A 217 -6.35 21.54 -6.44
CA ASP A 217 -5.16 21.16 -7.16
C ASP A 217 -5.46 20.20 -8.32
N SER A 218 -4.61 20.27 -9.36
CA SER A 218 -4.74 19.46 -10.58
C SER A 218 -4.00 18.13 -10.43
N TYR A 219 -4.56 17.19 -9.67
CA TYR A 219 -3.96 15.88 -9.46
C TYR A 219 -4.01 15.02 -10.73
N THR A 220 -2.85 14.51 -11.12
CA THR A 220 -2.67 13.65 -12.30
C THR A 220 -2.59 12.17 -11.93
N GLU A 221 -2.25 11.87 -10.67
CA GLU A 221 -2.08 10.51 -10.16
C GLU A 221 -2.36 10.47 -8.66
N TYR A 222 -2.88 9.33 -8.19
CA TYR A 222 -3.05 9.03 -6.78
C TYR A 222 -2.19 7.81 -6.43
N ARG A 223 -1.38 7.91 -5.37
CA ARG A 223 -0.46 6.86 -4.95
C ARG A 223 -1.10 5.85 -4.04
N GLN A 224 -1.83 6.34 -3.04
CA GLN A 224 -2.49 5.50 -2.05
C GLN A 224 -3.63 6.21 -1.34
N LEU A 225 -4.46 5.40 -0.70
CA LEU A 225 -5.45 5.78 0.30
C LEU A 225 -5.05 5.17 1.63
N ASN A 226 -5.04 5.96 2.68
CA ASN A 226 -4.95 5.51 4.06
C ASN A 226 -6.19 5.98 4.83
N TYR A 227 -6.52 5.26 5.88
CA TYR A 227 -7.70 5.51 6.68
C TYR A 227 -7.29 5.71 8.13
N GLY A 228 -7.88 6.70 8.79
CA GLY A 228 -7.64 6.97 10.20
C GLY A 228 -8.93 7.30 10.94
N THR A 229 -9.02 6.89 12.19
CA THR A 229 -10.14 7.22 13.05
C THR A 229 -9.86 8.53 13.77
N LEU A 230 -10.69 9.54 13.52
CA LEU A 230 -10.62 10.81 14.21
C LEU A 230 -11.04 10.68 15.69
N PRO A 231 -10.66 11.62 16.59
CA PRO A 231 -11.01 11.57 18.00
C PRO A 231 -12.53 11.52 18.28
N ASP A 232 -13.34 11.98 17.34
CA ASP A 232 -14.81 11.93 17.43
C ASP A 232 -15.42 10.63 16.86
N GLY A 233 -14.57 9.67 16.44
CA GLY A 233 -14.98 8.36 15.94
C GLY A 233 -15.26 8.30 14.45
N ARG A 234 -15.20 9.42 13.72
CA ARG A 234 -15.36 9.44 12.26
C ARG A 234 -14.12 8.89 11.57
N THR A 235 -14.29 8.39 10.36
CA THR A 235 -13.17 7.97 9.51
C THR A 235 -12.70 9.11 8.62
N ALA A 236 -11.41 9.43 8.69
CA ALA A 236 -10.73 10.30 7.76
C ALA A 236 -10.04 9.48 6.68
N VAL A 237 -10.11 9.95 5.43
CA VAL A 237 -9.44 9.36 4.27
C VAL A 237 -8.27 10.26 3.89
N TYR A 238 -7.05 9.73 4.02
CA TYR A 238 -5.81 10.38 3.63
C TYR A 238 -5.45 9.97 2.21
N ILE A 239 -5.36 10.94 1.30
CA ILE A 239 -5.17 10.73 -0.13
C ILE A 239 -3.82 11.30 -0.52
N ASP A 240 -2.86 10.44 -0.81
CA ASP A 240 -1.57 10.85 -1.35
C ASP A 240 -1.69 11.02 -2.86
N ALA A 241 -1.63 12.26 -3.32
CA ALA A 241 -1.87 12.66 -4.69
C ALA A 241 -0.67 13.42 -5.29
N ALA A 242 -0.45 13.28 -6.60
CA ALA A 242 0.63 13.91 -7.33
C ALA A 242 0.11 14.95 -8.35
N THR A 243 0.73 16.12 -8.38
CA THR A 243 0.51 17.14 -9.41
C THR A 243 1.52 17.04 -10.56
N GLY A 244 2.37 16.01 -10.54
CA GLY A 244 3.43 15.71 -11.51
C GLY A 244 4.22 14.48 -11.04
N THR A 245 5.45 14.33 -11.52
CA THR A 245 6.24 13.11 -11.26
C THR A 245 7.12 13.15 -10.00
N ALA A 246 7.38 14.34 -9.45
CA ALA A 246 8.40 14.54 -8.43
C ALA A 246 7.86 14.64 -6.99
N ASN A 247 6.65 15.17 -6.83
CA ASN A 247 6.11 15.52 -5.52
C ASN A 247 4.74 14.89 -5.27
N LEU A 248 4.47 14.63 -4.00
CA LEU A 248 3.16 14.29 -3.46
C LEU A 248 2.64 15.41 -2.57
N GLN A 249 1.33 15.48 -2.50
CA GLN A 249 0.54 16.21 -1.50
C GLN A 249 -0.46 15.26 -0.87
N THR A 250 -0.96 15.57 0.31
CA THR A 250 -2.03 14.79 0.95
C THR A 250 -3.26 15.65 1.12
N GLU A 251 -4.39 15.13 0.65
CA GLU A 251 -5.71 15.61 1.02
C GLU A 251 -6.28 14.76 2.15
N ILE A 252 -7.08 15.35 3.04
CA ILE A 252 -7.75 14.61 4.11
C ILE A 252 -9.24 14.86 4.00
N LEU A 253 -9.99 13.81 3.68
CA LEU A 253 -11.43 13.89 3.49
C LEU A 253 -12.17 13.15 4.60
N CYS A 254 -13.40 13.60 4.87
CA CYS A 254 -14.32 12.94 5.78
C CYS A 254 -15.75 13.06 5.21
N LEU A 255 -16.52 11.99 5.29
CA LEU A 255 -17.97 12.03 5.02
C LEU A 255 -18.69 12.35 6.30
N GLU A 256 -19.41 13.47 6.34
CA GLU A 256 -20.10 13.96 7.53
C GLU A 256 -21.59 14.03 7.31
N THR A 257 -22.36 13.72 8.34
CA THR A 257 -23.81 13.98 8.35
C THR A 257 -24.07 15.47 8.37
N ILE A 258 -25.00 15.94 7.55
CA ILE A 258 -25.43 17.33 7.56
C ILE A 258 -26.22 17.58 8.84
N PRO A 259 -25.90 18.65 9.65
CA PRO A 259 -26.48 18.85 10.99
C PRO A 259 -28.01 18.94 11.02
N GLU A 260 -28.66 19.26 9.90
CA GLU A 260 -30.10 19.43 9.79
C GLU A 260 -30.80 18.17 9.22
N SER A 261 -30.05 17.11 8.90
CA SER A 261 -30.58 15.87 8.32
C SER A 261 -29.82 14.66 8.85
N GLU A 262 -30.53 13.63 9.32
CA GLU A 262 -29.91 12.37 9.77
C GLU A 262 -29.52 11.45 8.60
N THR A 263 -29.96 11.74 7.39
CA THR A 263 -29.81 10.87 6.20
C THR A 263 -29.03 11.51 5.06
N GLU A 264 -28.69 12.79 5.18
CA GLU A 264 -27.92 13.49 4.17
C GLU A 264 -26.47 13.69 4.62
N PHE A 265 -25.54 13.42 3.72
CA PHE A 265 -24.11 13.53 3.98
C PHE A 265 -23.48 14.61 3.09
N GLN A 266 -22.31 15.06 3.51
CA GLN A 266 -21.42 15.88 2.69
C GLN A 266 -19.98 15.39 2.80
N LEU A 267 -19.26 15.40 1.70
CA LEU A 267 -17.83 15.12 1.66
C LEU A 267 -17.08 16.43 1.93
N VAL A 268 -16.28 16.45 2.99
CA VAL A 268 -15.54 17.65 3.41
C VAL A 268 -14.05 17.44 3.38
N ASN A 269 -13.31 18.49 3.08
CA ASN A 269 -11.86 18.53 3.18
C ASN A 269 -11.44 19.09 4.54
N LEU A 270 -10.82 18.26 5.36
CA LEU A 270 -10.45 18.63 6.73
C LEU A 270 -9.29 19.62 6.78
N LEU A 271 -8.36 19.59 5.80
CA LEU A 271 -7.29 20.59 5.69
C LEU A 271 -7.88 21.98 5.45
N GLN A 272 -8.78 22.10 4.49
CA GLN A 272 -9.43 23.37 4.17
C GLN A 272 -10.26 23.90 5.36
N ARG A 273 -10.89 23.00 6.12
CA ARG A 273 -11.59 23.37 7.35
C ARG A 273 -10.66 23.99 8.39
N CYS A 274 -9.41 23.51 8.47
CA CYS A 274 -8.37 24.08 9.34
C CYS A 274 -7.72 25.36 8.80
N GLY A 275 -8.18 25.87 7.66
CA GLY A 275 -7.55 27.01 6.96
C GLY A 275 -6.20 26.65 6.35
N LYS A 276 -5.97 25.38 6.04
CA LYS A 276 -4.76 24.82 5.42
C LYS A 276 -5.05 24.35 4.02
N SER A 277 -3.98 24.09 3.25
CA SER A 277 -4.07 23.48 1.93
C SER A 277 -3.15 22.28 1.83
N ALA A 278 -3.40 21.43 0.84
CA ALA A 278 -2.54 20.30 0.55
C ALA A 278 -1.10 20.71 0.18
N GLU A 279 -0.88 21.94 -0.27
CA GLU A 279 0.45 22.51 -0.55
C GLU A 279 1.36 22.50 0.69
N GLU A 280 0.80 22.61 1.91
CA GLU A 280 1.58 22.53 3.15
C GLU A 280 2.11 21.12 3.43
N THR A 281 1.63 20.12 2.70
CA THR A 281 2.05 18.72 2.79
C THR A 281 2.95 18.27 1.65
N VAL A 282 3.44 19.18 0.81
CA VAL A 282 4.30 18.90 -0.34
C VAL A 282 5.58 18.18 0.11
N ARG A 283 5.87 17.06 -0.56
CA ARG A 283 7.04 16.24 -0.31
C ARG A 283 7.45 15.43 -1.53
N ARG A 284 8.62 14.78 -1.45
CA ARG A 284 9.09 13.88 -2.53
C ARG A 284 8.14 12.69 -2.70
N ALA A 285 7.97 12.24 -3.94
CA ALA A 285 7.05 11.16 -4.31
C ALA A 285 7.32 9.80 -3.64
N SER A 286 8.52 9.60 -3.09
CA SER A 286 8.88 8.40 -2.32
C SER A 286 8.41 8.39 -0.86
N LEU A 287 7.86 9.51 -0.39
CA LEU A 287 7.40 9.67 1.00
C LEU A 287 5.87 9.63 1.04
N THR A 288 5.31 8.48 1.33
CA THR A 288 3.87 8.32 1.48
C THR A 288 3.44 8.49 2.94
N SER A 289 2.19 8.91 3.14
CA SER A 289 1.60 8.95 4.49
C SER A 289 1.49 7.53 5.07
N MET A 290 1.70 7.38 6.38
CA MET A 290 1.63 6.09 7.07
C MET A 290 1.38 6.28 8.56
N ASP A 291 0.77 5.31 9.20
CA ASP A 291 0.66 5.24 10.66
C ASP A 291 2.02 4.77 11.23
N ILE A 292 2.84 5.71 11.71
CA ILE A 292 4.20 5.40 12.15
C ILE A 292 4.27 4.95 13.61
N ASP A 293 3.23 5.10 14.39
CA ASP A 293 3.23 4.72 15.81
C ASP A 293 2.18 3.67 16.18
N GLY A 294 1.32 3.28 15.22
CA GLY A 294 0.33 2.22 15.40
C GLY A 294 -0.91 2.67 16.15
N ASP A 295 -1.20 3.97 16.16
CA ASP A 295 -2.40 4.51 16.85
C ASP A 295 -3.67 4.50 15.97
N GLY A 296 -3.54 4.09 14.71
CA GLY A 296 -4.63 4.01 13.75
C GLY A 296 -4.93 5.32 13.03
N VAL A 297 -4.06 6.33 13.16
CA VAL A 297 -4.16 7.62 12.44
C VAL A 297 -2.89 7.81 11.60
N PRO A 298 -3.01 7.91 10.28
CA PRO A 298 -1.83 8.11 9.43
C PRO A 298 -1.17 9.47 9.67
N GLU A 299 0.16 9.49 9.77
CA GLU A 299 0.94 10.71 9.76
C GLU A 299 1.37 11.07 8.33
N ILE A 300 1.45 12.37 8.07
CA ILE A 300 1.88 12.93 6.78
C ILE A 300 3.34 13.35 6.91
N PRO A 301 4.28 12.76 6.14
CA PRO A 301 5.69 13.11 6.20
C PRO A 301 5.99 14.38 5.39
N VAL A 302 6.43 15.44 6.04
CA VAL A 302 6.88 16.68 5.40
C VAL A 302 8.35 16.91 5.71
N GLN A 303 9.14 17.20 4.69
CA GLN A 303 10.58 17.35 4.84
C GLN A 303 11.01 18.81 5.01
N GLN A 304 11.93 19.02 5.94
CA GLN A 304 12.70 20.26 6.08
C GLN A 304 14.20 19.94 6.22
N LEU A 305 15.06 20.93 6.07
CA LEU A 305 16.49 20.74 6.27
C LEU A 305 16.81 20.54 7.75
N PHE A 306 17.79 19.66 8.04
CA PHE A 306 18.42 19.68 9.34
C PHE A 306 19.19 20.99 9.53
N LEU A 307 19.40 21.37 10.79
CA LEU A 307 20.13 22.58 11.15
C LEU A 307 21.54 22.55 10.56
N GLY A 308 21.98 23.69 10.00
CA GLY A 308 23.29 23.83 9.38
C GLY A 308 23.41 23.35 7.95
N TYR A 309 22.27 23.05 7.29
CA TYR A 309 22.21 22.68 5.86
C TYR A 309 21.56 23.75 4.97
N GLU A 310 21.22 24.90 5.51
CA GLU A 310 20.49 25.98 4.81
C GLU A 310 21.23 26.54 3.59
N THR A 311 22.58 26.53 3.65
CA THR A 311 23.44 27.01 2.58
C THR A 311 24.17 25.89 1.80
N ALA A 312 23.95 24.64 2.16
CA ALA A 312 24.56 23.49 1.50
C ALA A 312 24.00 23.27 0.08
N ALA A 313 24.82 22.75 -0.82
CA ALA A 313 24.35 22.32 -2.14
C ALA A 313 23.26 21.26 -1.99
N GLU A 314 22.29 21.24 -2.90
CA GLU A 314 21.12 20.33 -2.79
C GLU A 314 21.51 18.86 -2.63
N SER A 315 22.59 18.43 -3.29
CA SER A 315 23.14 17.07 -3.19
C SER A 315 23.75 16.72 -1.82
N GLU A 316 24.08 17.73 -1.03
CA GLU A 316 24.71 17.59 0.29
C GLU A 316 23.71 17.80 1.44
N GLN A 317 22.51 18.30 1.11
CA GLN A 317 21.47 18.57 2.08
C GLN A 317 20.96 17.30 2.75
N ILE A 318 20.96 17.27 4.07
CA ILE A 318 20.27 16.25 4.86
C ILE A 318 19.00 16.84 5.40
N ARG A 319 17.91 16.05 5.26
CA ARG A 319 16.55 16.49 5.60
C ARG A 319 16.02 15.69 6.77
N GLN A 320 15.38 16.38 7.70
CA GLN A 320 14.53 15.75 8.69
C GLN A 320 13.10 15.66 8.15
N THR A 321 12.36 14.66 8.62
CA THR A 321 10.94 14.48 8.30
C THR A 321 10.11 14.85 9.52
N ASN A 322 9.20 15.80 9.34
CA ASN A 322 8.16 16.12 10.30
C ASN A 322 6.92 15.28 9.96
N TRP A 323 6.44 14.53 10.90
CA TRP A 323 5.25 13.70 10.79
C TRP A 323 4.06 14.49 11.32
N LEU A 324 3.22 14.95 10.39
CA LEU A 324 2.06 15.75 10.71
C LEU A 324 0.86 14.85 11.00
N THR A 325 0.11 15.16 12.03
CA THR A 325 -1.14 14.49 12.38
C THR A 325 -2.29 15.47 12.43
N MET A 326 -3.51 14.98 12.18
CA MET A 326 -4.74 15.72 12.36
C MET A 326 -5.24 15.52 13.79
N GLN A 327 -5.33 16.57 14.59
CA GLN A 327 -5.86 16.54 15.93
C GLN A 327 -6.73 17.78 16.18
N GLU A 328 -7.95 17.59 16.68
CA GLU A 328 -8.88 18.65 17.07
C GLU A 328 -9.03 19.79 16.03
N ASN A 329 -9.20 19.42 14.75
CA ASN A 329 -9.25 20.34 13.61
C ASN A 329 -7.99 21.19 13.42
N GLN A 330 -6.83 20.67 13.79
CA GLN A 330 -5.52 21.28 13.54
C GLN A 330 -4.56 20.25 12.97
N ILE A 331 -3.63 20.72 12.15
CA ILE A 331 -2.47 19.95 11.71
C ILE A 331 -1.29 20.30 12.60
N LEU A 332 -0.75 19.31 13.29
CA LEU A 332 0.34 19.46 14.24
C LEU A 332 1.49 18.50 13.89
N THR A 333 2.72 18.90 14.18
CA THR A 333 3.86 17.98 14.10
C THR A 333 3.84 17.06 15.32
N LYS A 334 3.55 15.77 15.12
CA LYS A 334 3.55 14.75 16.17
C LYS A 334 4.95 14.27 16.46
N TYR A 335 5.73 13.96 15.40
CA TYR A 335 7.11 13.48 15.50
C TYR A 335 8.03 14.20 14.53
N GLN A 336 9.32 14.21 14.86
CA GLN A 336 10.40 14.54 13.94
C GLN A 336 11.32 13.32 13.82
N SER A 337 11.87 13.08 12.64
CA SER A 337 12.71 11.92 12.40
C SER A 337 13.82 12.18 11.40
N TYR A 338 14.85 11.34 11.44
CA TYR A 338 15.68 11.03 10.30
C TYR A 338 15.07 9.82 9.59
N TYR A 339 14.66 10.01 8.34
CA TYR A 339 14.04 8.97 7.53
C TYR A 339 15.00 8.52 6.44
N ASN A 340 15.57 7.33 6.62
CA ASN A 340 16.51 6.75 5.67
C ASN A 340 15.80 5.75 4.76
N ILE A 341 15.39 6.23 3.58
CA ILE A 341 14.66 5.41 2.59
C ILE A 341 15.58 4.33 2.01
N ASN A 342 16.87 4.65 1.78
CA ASN A 342 17.81 3.74 1.12
C ASN A 342 18.08 2.50 1.96
N ASP A 343 18.22 2.69 3.27
CA ASP A 343 18.50 1.63 4.23
C ASP A 343 17.23 1.12 4.94
N GLY A 344 16.07 1.68 4.61
CA GLY A 344 14.76 1.21 5.05
C GLY A 344 14.52 1.36 6.54
N TYR A 345 14.84 2.53 7.14
CA TYR A 345 14.56 2.78 8.56
C TYR A 345 14.16 4.23 8.88
N ILE A 346 13.49 4.39 10.00
CA ILE A 346 13.16 5.67 10.63
C ILE A 346 13.81 5.71 12.01
N PHE A 347 14.45 6.84 12.32
CA PHE A 347 14.87 7.17 13.68
C PHE A 347 14.11 8.43 14.14
N LEU A 348 13.15 8.25 15.05
CA LEU A 348 12.40 9.34 15.66
C LEU A 348 13.35 10.16 16.55
N LEU A 349 13.30 11.48 16.45
CA LEU A 349 14.11 12.34 17.29
C LEU A 349 13.49 12.45 18.69
N PRO A 350 14.25 12.21 19.75
CA PRO A 350 13.80 12.52 21.11
C PRO A 350 13.34 13.97 21.25
N ASP A 351 12.33 14.25 22.06
CA ASP A 351 11.82 15.61 22.25
C ASP A 351 12.89 16.61 22.68
N SER A 352 13.86 16.17 23.48
CA SER A 352 14.99 16.98 23.91
C SER A 352 15.92 17.41 22.76
N TRP A 353 15.84 16.72 21.61
CA TRP A 353 16.67 16.97 20.43
C TRP A 353 16.04 17.96 19.43
N LYS A 354 14.76 18.24 19.57
CA LYS A 354 14.04 19.15 18.66
C LYS A 354 14.74 20.51 18.58
N GLN A 355 15.08 20.95 17.38
CA GLN A 355 15.79 22.21 17.09
C GLN A 355 17.19 22.36 17.76
N LYS A 356 17.80 21.26 18.16
CA LYS A 356 19.13 21.26 18.80
C LYS A 356 20.12 20.28 18.18
N VAL A 357 19.66 19.45 17.24
CA VAL A 357 20.47 18.38 16.68
C VAL A 357 20.54 18.49 15.16
N THR A 358 21.70 18.17 14.63
CA THR A 358 21.94 17.98 13.20
C THR A 358 22.39 16.55 12.94
N VAL A 359 22.42 16.16 11.65
CA VAL A 359 22.85 14.82 11.22
C VAL A 359 24.02 14.94 10.26
N ILE A 360 24.99 14.06 10.37
CA ILE A 360 26.12 13.93 9.46
C ILE A 360 26.11 12.52 8.89
N ASN A 361 26.20 12.39 7.57
CA ASN A 361 26.48 11.12 6.92
C ASN A 361 28.01 10.95 6.83
N ASN A 362 28.56 10.11 7.72
CA ASN A 362 29.99 9.80 7.71
C ASN A 362 30.26 8.65 6.72
N ALA A 363 30.54 9.01 5.48
CA ALA A 363 30.81 8.04 4.43
C ALA A 363 32.08 7.20 4.63
N ILE A 364 33.02 7.64 5.47
CA ILE A 364 34.27 6.91 5.75
C ILE A 364 33.97 5.70 6.65
N GLU A 365 33.20 5.92 7.71
CA GLU A 365 32.81 4.89 8.67
C GLU A 365 31.47 4.23 8.29
N ASN A 366 30.84 4.66 7.20
CA ASN A 366 29.53 4.20 6.72
C ASN A 366 28.44 4.27 7.81
N GLU A 367 28.41 5.37 8.56
CA GLU A 367 27.49 5.57 9.68
C GLU A 367 26.75 6.91 9.61
N ILE A 368 25.60 6.96 10.22
CA ILE A 368 24.84 8.19 10.46
C ILE A 368 25.13 8.68 11.87
N GLN A 369 25.57 9.93 11.96
CA GLN A 369 25.92 10.58 13.22
C GLN A 369 24.90 11.67 13.55
N PHE A 370 24.27 11.58 14.71
CA PHE A 370 23.46 12.66 15.27
C PHE A 370 24.36 13.50 16.17
N CYS A 371 24.44 14.79 15.90
CA CYS A 371 25.34 15.72 16.56
C CYS A 371 24.57 16.88 17.19
N ALA A 372 25.00 17.35 18.36
CA ALA A 372 24.51 18.62 18.87
C ALA A 372 24.85 19.75 17.90
N TYR A 373 23.93 20.70 17.74
CA TYR A 373 24.10 21.86 16.85
C TYR A 373 24.12 23.15 17.66
N HIS A 374 25.19 23.92 17.49
CA HIS A 374 25.39 25.21 18.14
C HIS A 374 25.39 26.31 17.05
N ALA A 375 24.35 27.13 17.00
CA ALA A 375 24.22 28.18 15.98
C ALA A 375 25.36 29.21 16.06
N GLU A 376 25.94 29.45 17.26
CA GLU A 376 27.03 30.36 17.47
C GLU A 376 28.41 29.79 17.01
N ASN A 377 28.51 28.46 16.93
CA ASN A 377 29.70 27.73 16.47
C ASN A 377 29.30 26.50 15.63
N PRO A 378 28.86 26.68 14.38
CA PRO A 378 28.33 25.60 13.53
C PRO A 378 29.36 24.50 13.20
N GLU A 379 30.65 24.74 13.38
CA GLU A 379 31.72 23.78 13.14
C GLU A 379 31.88 22.79 14.33
N ASP A 380 31.46 23.21 15.54
CA ASP A 380 31.50 22.37 16.73
C ASP A 380 30.25 21.52 16.82
N ARG A 381 30.36 20.27 16.38
CA ARG A 381 29.23 19.30 16.26
C ARG A 381 29.54 18.04 17.05
N PRO A 382 29.51 18.09 18.41
CA PRO A 382 29.76 16.90 19.21
C PRO A 382 28.74 15.80 18.92
N VAL A 383 29.24 14.59 18.68
CA VAL A 383 28.42 13.42 18.34
C VAL A 383 27.68 12.95 19.59
N LEU A 384 26.36 12.75 19.46
CA LEU A 384 25.46 12.22 20.49
C LEU A 384 25.20 10.73 20.29
N LEU A 385 24.97 10.35 19.04
CA LEU A 385 24.60 8.99 18.65
C LEU A 385 25.16 8.66 17.28
N ARG A 386 25.66 7.43 17.13
CA ARG A 386 26.04 6.82 15.87
C ARG A 386 25.09 5.68 15.56
N ILE A 387 24.61 5.59 14.33
CA ILE A 387 23.83 4.47 13.81
C ILE A 387 24.60 3.81 12.67
N TYR A 388 24.82 2.52 12.77
CA TYR A 388 25.43 1.67 11.76
C TYR A 388 24.53 0.51 11.41
N LEU A 389 24.45 0.13 10.13
CA LEU A 389 23.71 -1.05 9.67
C LEU A 389 24.69 -2.12 9.18
N ALA A 390 24.75 -3.24 9.90
CA ALA A 390 25.46 -4.43 9.47
C ALA A 390 24.52 -5.38 8.73
N TYR A 391 24.98 -5.97 7.63
CA TYR A 391 24.19 -6.88 6.82
C TYR A 391 24.65 -8.34 6.89
N ASP A 392 25.70 -8.61 7.66
CA ASP A 392 26.18 -9.95 7.96
C ASP A 392 26.69 -10.07 9.41
N ASP A 393 26.88 -11.31 9.84
CA ASP A 393 27.27 -11.64 11.23
C ASP A 393 28.70 -11.22 11.57
N ALA A 394 29.62 -11.23 10.60
CA ALA A 394 31.02 -10.86 10.84
C ALA A 394 31.13 -9.35 11.09
N ASP A 395 30.54 -8.57 10.20
CA ASP A 395 30.49 -7.11 10.31
C ASP A 395 29.76 -6.66 11.60
N ARG A 396 28.65 -7.30 11.92
CA ARG A 396 27.93 -7.06 13.18
C ARG A 396 28.83 -7.31 14.41
N ASN A 397 29.55 -8.44 14.42
CA ASN A 397 30.41 -8.79 15.57
C ASN A 397 31.60 -7.85 15.71
N ASP A 398 32.20 -7.40 14.61
CA ASP A 398 33.29 -6.45 14.61
C ASP A 398 32.87 -5.12 15.25
N HIS A 399 31.66 -4.62 14.90
CA HIS A 399 31.12 -3.40 15.50
C HIS A 399 30.72 -3.58 16.96
N LEU A 400 30.19 -4.76 17.35
CA LEU A 400 29.95 -5.06 18.77
C LEU A 400 31.27 -5.04 19.58
N HIS A 401 32.36 -5.56 19.03
CA HIS A 401 33.70 -5.47 19.67
C HIS A 401 34.23 -4.04 19.69
N ALA A 402 33.83 -3.19 18.73
CA ALA A 402 34.18 -1.75 18.70
C ALA A 402 33.32 -0.89 19.64
N GLY A 403 32.47 -1.51 20.48
CA GLY A 403 31.65 -0.83 21.48
C GLY A 403 30.29 -0.36 21.04
N TYR A 404 29.83 -0.79 19.86
CA TYR A 404 28.44 -0.63 19.46
C TYR A 404 27.53 -1.62 20.21
N GLN A 405 26.27 -1.29 20.30
CA GLN A 405 25.23 -2.14 20.88
C GLN A 405 24.16 -2.47 19.83
N LEU A 406 23.72 -3.71 19.82
CA LEU A 406 22.63 -4.13 18.93
C LEU A 406 21.32 -3.51 19.40
N LEU A 407 20.67 -2.76 18.52
CA LEU A 407 19.39 -2.12 18.78
C LEU A 407 18.22 -2.94 18.23
N HIS A 408 18.30 -3.35 16.96
CA HIS A 408 17.23 -4.07 16.28
C HIS A 408 17.76 -4.94 15.13
N THR A 409 17.01 -6.00 14.76
CA THR A 409 17.34 -6.88 13.64
C THR A 409 16.10 -7.13 12.78
N LYS A 410 16.24 -7.03 11.46
CA LYS A 410 15.21 -7.40 10.48
C LYS A 410 15.86 -8.19 9.32
N GLY A 411 15.51 -9.46 9.18
CA GLY A 411 16.18 -10.35 8.22
C GLY A 411 17.68 -10.44 8.49
N THR A 412 18.50 -10.08 7.51
CA THR A 412 19.97 -10.04 7.62
C THR A 412 20.50 -8.69 8.15
N ALA A 413 19.69 -7.64 8.14
CA ALA A 413 20.08 -6.33 8.59
C ALA A 413 20.05 -6.21 10.13
N SER A 414 21.12 -5.71 10.72
CA SER A 414 21.25 -5.42 12.14
C SER A 414 21.55 -3.94 12.35
N CYS A 415 20.68 -3.23 13.06
CA CYS A 415 20.94 -1.86 13.48
C CYS A 415 21.78 -1.86 14.74
N LEU A 416 22.94 -1.22 14.66
CA LEU A 416 23.90 -1.06 15.73
C LEU A 416 24.04 0.42 16.09
N ILE A 417 24.09 0.73 17.36
CA ILE A 417 24.24 2.10 17.86
C ILE A 417 25.41 2.23 18.81
N ARG A 418 26.03 3.42 18.82
CA ARG A 418 26.95 3.85 19.84
C ARG A 418 26.59 5.24 20.32
N SER A 419 26.22 5.36 21.60
CA SER A 419 25.84 6.62 22.24
C SER A 419 27.03 7.19 23.03
N GLU A 420 27.22 8.50 22.91
CA GLU A 420 28.20 9.24 23.70
C GLU A 420 27.52 9.77 24.97
N GLN A 421 27.89 9.22 26.14
CA GLN A 421 27.09 9.38 27.37
C GLN A 421 27.35 10.67 28.18
N GLU A 422 28.34 11.49 27.82
CA GLU A 422 28.72 12.66 28.61
C GLU A 422 28.19 14.01 28.06
N GLN A 423 27.19 13.99 27.18
CA GLN A 423 26.68 15.19 26.54
C GLN A 423 25.34 15.63 27.18
N GLU A 424 25.07 16.93 27.19
CA GLU A 424 23.82 17.52 27.72
C GLU A 424 22.55 16.92 27.11
N LEU A 425 22.63 16.52 25.81
CA LEU A 425 21.50 15.94 25.04
C LEU A 425 21.56 14.42 24.98
N SER A 426 22.38 13.75 25.78
CA SER A 426 22.48 12.29 25.76
C SER A 426 21.16 11.64 26.18
N VAL A 427 20.79 10.58 25.47
CA VAL A 427 19.64 9.75 25.77
C VAL A 427 20.15 8.36 26.19
N PRO A 428 19.59 7.76 27.24
CA PRO A 428 19.98 6.42 27.66
C PRO A 428 19.87 5.42 26.51
N THR A 429 20.89 4.59 26.32
CA THR A 429 20.93 3.62 25.22
C THR A 429 19.74 2.66 25.25
N GLY A 430 19.26 2.28 26.44
CA GLY A 430 18.09 1.41 26.60
C GLY A 430 16.79 2.01 26.05
N ASP A 431 16.70 3.34 26.00
CA ASP A 431 15.51 4.04 25.49
C ASP A 431 15.55 4.22 23.96
N MET A 432 16.74 4.04 23.34
CA MET A 432 16.92 4.25 21.90
C MET A 432 16.06 3.32 21.04
N ILE A 433 15.71 2.14 21.56
CA ILE A 433 14.84 1.19 20.86
C ILE A 433 13.44 1.76 20.61
N LEU A 434 12.98 2.70 21.41
CA LEU A 434 11.68 3.36 21.25
C LEU A 434 11.64 4.30 20.04
N TYR A 435 12.81 4.76 19.62
CA TYR A 435 12.96 5.74 18.54
C TYR A 435 13.31 5.14 17.19
N PHE A 436 13.70 3.86 17.14
CA PHE A 436 14.14 3.21 15.90
C PHE A 436 13.08 2.24 15.37
N ARG A 437 12.86 2.28 14.05
CA ARG A 437 11.97 1.33 13.34
C ARG A 437 12.52 1.03 11.95
N PHE A 438 12.57 -0.25 11.59
CA PHE A 438 12.70 -0.63 10.20
C PHE A 438 11.38 -0.40 9.47
N LEU A 439 11.45 0.05 8.21
CA LEU A 439 10.32 0.11 7.30
C LEU A 439 9.97 -1.30 6.81
N ASP A 440 8.69 -1.55 6.55
CA ASP A 440 8.20 -2.83 6.04
C ASP A 440 8.53 -3.06 4.55
#